data_b6e8118f00728dc522a2464452872cc6
#
_entry.id   b6e8118f00728dc522a2464452872cc6
#
_cell.length_a   1.000
_cell.length_b   1.000
_cell.length_c   1.000
_cell.angle_alpha   90.00
_cell.angle_beta   90.00
_cell.angle_gamma   90.00
#
_symmetry.space_group_name_H-M   'P 1'
#
loop_
_entity.id
_entity.type
_entity.pdbx_description
1 polymer ?
#
loop_
_entity_poly.entity_id
_entity_poly.type
_entity_poly.pdbx_seq_one_letter_code
_entity_poly.pdbx_strand_id
1 'polypeptide(L)'
;MNLFETMRLDHGEIPRLAYHAERLQRASTALGLPFDDTKWQQTIQQLCETYARGQYRVKVILEPSGELRTEVVTLQKTTTMTAQFAPMKSDIPEWQRIYKTSEREHVAHSHTTQLALFYDETTDKVLEFDIGNVVLTVDGTHYTPIYDNDFLQGCMRRDLLASARIKEKYLTTVMVKEALQHGGQLWMINSLREWVPITLKSKK
;
A
#
# COMPACT_ATOMS: atom_id res chain seq x y z
N MET A 1 19.36 -4.46 -3.07
CA MET A 1 17.90 -4.28 -3.07
C MET A 1 17.26 -5.35 -2.20
N ASN A 2 16.37 -4.98 -1.29
CA ASN A 2 15.59 -5.91 -0.46
C ASN A 2 14.11 -5.86 -0.89
N LEU A 3 13.39 -6.95 -0.68
CA LEU A 3 11.92 -6.95 -0.68
C LEU A 3 11.42 -6.82 0.75
N PHE A 4 10.23 -6.27 0.94
CA PHE A 4 9.64 -6.22 2.28
C PHE A 4 8.12 -6.24 2.26
N GLU A 5 7.56 -6.77 3.34
CA GLU A 5 6.14 -6.67 3.65
C GLU A 5 5.93 -5.86 4.93
N THR A 6 4.87 -5.06 4.97
CA THR A 6 4.45 -4.32 6.16
C THR A 6 3.03 -4.74 6.48
N MET A 7 2.86 -5.34 7.64
CA MET A 7 1.62 -6.00 8.04
C MET A 7 1.15 -5.48 9.40
N ARG A 8 -0.15 -5.51 9.62
CA ARG A 8 -0.73 -5.40 10.94
C ARG A 8 -0.71 -6.78 11.59
N LEU A 9 -0.20 -6.85 12.81
CA LEU A 9 -0.36 -7.99 13.70
C LEU A 9 -1.31 -7.54 14.81
N ASP A 10 -2.44 -8.22 14.95
CA ASP A 10 -3.53 -7.85 15.83
C ASP A 10 -3.89 -9.05 16.70
N HIS A 11 -3.51 -9.00 17.98
CA HIS A 11 -3.76 -10.08 18.95
C HIS A 11 -3.32 -11.47 18.45
N GLY A 12 -2.11 -11.57 17.86
CA GLY A 12 -1.55 -12.83 17.37
C GLY A 12 -1.99 -13.21 15.96
N GLU A 13 -2.78 -12.40 15.27
CA GLU A 13 -3.25 -12.65 13.93
C GLU A 13 -2.76 -11.59 12.94
N ILE A 14 -2.43 -12.01 11.73
CA ILE A 14 -2.07 -11.11 10.62
C ILE A 14 -3.14 -11.20 9.54
N PRO A 15 -4.02 -10.19 9.43
CA PRO A 15 -5.02 -10.15 8.38
C PRO A 15 -4.37 -10.16 6.99
N ARG A 16 -5.00 -10.86 6.03
CA ARG A 16 -4.54 -10.88 4.63
C ARG A 16 -3.16 -11.52 4.43
N LEU A 17 -2.71 -12.37 5.36
CA LEU A 17 -1.38 -12.99 5.32
C LEU A 17 -1.10 -13.69 3.99
N ALA A 18 -2.08 -14.42 3.44
CA ALA A 18 -1.92 -15.12 2.16
C ALA A 18 -1.57 -14.16 1.00
N TYR A 19 -2.19 -12.99 0.94
CA TYR A 19 -1.85 -11.96 -0.07
C TYR A 19 -0.44 -11.39 0.11
N HIS A 20 0.02 -11.27 1.35
CA HIS A 20 1.39 -10.83 1.66
C HIS A 20 2.42 -11.86 1.21
N ALA A 21 2.22 -13.13 1.56
CA ALA A 21 3.09 -14.23 1.16
C ALA A 21 3.18 -14.35 -0.38
N GLU A 22 2.03 -14.37 -1.05
CA GLU A 22 1.97 -14.44 -2.52
C GLU A 22 2.67 -13.26 -3.20
N ARG A 23 2.48 -12.02 -2.69
CA ARG A 23 3.12 -10.83 -3.24
C ARG A 23 4.65 -10.89 -3.08
N LEU A 24 5.13 -11.29 -1.91
CA LEU A 24 6.56 -11.44 -1.65
C LEU A 24 7.17 -12.53 -2.55
N GLN A 25 6.52 -13.70 -2.63
CA GLN A 25 6.97 -14.80 -3.48
C GLN A 25 7.01 -14.42 -4.96
N ARG A 26 5.96 -13.77 -5.47
CA ARG A 26 5.92 -13.30 -6.86
C ARG A 26 7.05 -12.31 -7.16
N ALA A 27 7.28 -11.34 -6.27
CA ALA A 27 8.34 -10.37 -6.42
C ALA A 27 9.73 -11.01 -6.33
N SER A 28 9.95 -11.95 -5.40
CA SER A 28 11.22 -12.66 -5.26
C SER A 28 11.55 -13.48 -6.51
N THR A 29 10.57 -14.20 -7.06
CA THR A 29 10.73 -14.97 -8.30
C THR A 29 11.08 -14.05 -9.48
N ALA A 30 10.35 -12.95 -9.65
CA ALA A 30 10.55 -12.02 -10.77
C ALA A 30 11.89 -11.29 -10.71
N LEU A 31 12.40 -11.04 -9.51
CA LEU A 31 13.65 -10.30 -9.27
C LEU A 31 14.85 -11.21 -8.94
N GLY A 32 14.67 -12.54 -9.02
CA GLY A 32 15.74 -13.51 -8.81
C GLY A 32 16.28 -13.58 -7.37
N LEU A 33 15.46 -13.23 -6.37
CA LEU A 33 15.82 -13.37 -4.97
C LEU A 33 15.36 -14.73 -4.42
N PRO A 34 16.19 -15.45 -3.64
CA PRO A 34 15.76 -16.70 -3.04
C PRO A 34 14.69 -16.46 -1.96
N PHE A 35 13.60 -17.17 -2.05
CA PHE A 35 12.50 -17.15 -1.07
C PHE A 35 12.22 -18.56 -0.59
N ASP A 36 12.26 -18.77 0.72
CA ASP A 36 11.98 -20.03 1.39
C ASP A 36 10.65 -19.91 2.14
N ASP A 37 9.60 -20.59 1.63
CA ASP A 37 8.26 -20.57 2.23
C ASP A 37 8.27 -21.15 3.65
N THR A 38 9.10 -22.17 3.92
CA THR A 38 9.20 -22.77 5.27
C THR A 38 9.74 -21.76 6.27
N LYS A 39 10.80 -21.04 5.91
CA LYS A 39 11.35 -19.95 6.76
C LYS A 39 10.32 -18.83 6.96
N TRP A 40 9.57 -18.46 5.90
CA TRP A 40 8.49 -17.50 6.00
C TRP A 40 7.44 -17.94 7.01
N GLN A 41 6.90 -19.15 6.90
CA GLN A 41 5.88 -19.71 7.80
C GLN A 41 6.36 -19.73 9.26
N GLN A 42 7.58 -20.20 9.49
CA GLN A 42 8.19 -20.23 10.83
C GLN A 42 8.34 -18.82 11.42
N THR A 43 8.79 -17.86 10.61
CA THR A 43 8.95 -16.46 11.03
C THR A 43 7.59 -15.85 11.43
N ILE A 44 6.56 -16.07 10.62
CA ILE A 44 5.21 -15.57 10.89
C ILE A 44 4.63 -16.22 12.15
N GLN A 45 4.76 -17.53 12.31
CA GLN A 45 4.30 -18.24 13.49
C GLN A 45 4.95 -17.68 14.77
N GLN A 46 6.27 -17.54 14.77
CA GLN A 46 7.02 -16.97 15.90
C GLN A 46 6.56 -15.54 16.25
N LEU A 47 6.29 -14.70 15.23
CA LEU A 47 5.76 -13.35 15.45
C LEU A 47 4.38 -13.38 16.11
N CYS A 48 3.47 -14.22 15.61
CA CYS A 48 2.12 -14.36 16.16
C CYS A 48 2.13 -14.86 17.60
N GLU A 49 2.98 -15.82 17.93
CA GLU A 49 3.14 -16.34 19.29
C GLU A 49 3.76 -15.31 20.24
N THR A 50 4.82 -14.62 19.79
CA THR A 50 5.53 -13.61 20.59
C THR A 50 4.67 -12.39 20.88
N TYR A 51 3.87 -11.96 19.93
CA TYR A 51 3.03 -10.76 19.99
C TYR A 51 1.54 -11.11 20.02
N ALA A 52 1.17 -12.11 20.83
CA ALA A 52 -0.19 -12.61 20.96
C ALA A 52 -1.20 -11.61 21.57
N ARG A 53 -0.74 -10.49 22.11
CA ARG A 53 -1.58 -9.43 22.69
C ARG A 53 -1.18 -8.07 22.16
N GLY A 54 -2.18 -7.21 21.86
CA GLY A 54 -1.94 -5.86 21.38
C GLY A 54 -1.90 -5.77 19.85
N GLN A 55 -1.60 -4.58 19.36
CA GLN A 55 -1.56 -4.27 17.92
C GLN A 55 -0.18 -3.76 17.53
N TYR A 56 0.41 -4.34 16.51
CA TYR A 56 1.76 -4.03 16.08
C TYR A 56 1.84 -3.80 14.57
N ARG A 57 2.79 -2.96 14.18
CA ARG A 57 3.33 -2.92 12.83
C ARG A 57 4.47 -3.92 12.75
N VAL A 58 4.30 -4.92 11.93
CA VAL A 58 5.35 -5.88 11.59
C VAL A 58 5.88 -5.56 10.21
N LYS A 59 7.20 -5.46 10.07
CA LYS A 59 7.88 -5.40 8.77
C LYS A 59 8.77 -6.62 8.66
N VAL A 60 8.54 -7.43 7.63
CA VAL A 60 9.40 -8.58 7.27
C VAL A 60 10.17 -8.19 6.02
N ILE A 61 11.48 -8.31 6.06
CA ILE A 61 12.41 -7.92 5.01
C ILE A 61 13.08 -9.18 4.50
N LEU A 62 12.95 -9.45 3.20
CA LEU A 62 13.69 -10.48 2.50
C LEU A 62 14.96 -9.86 1.93
N GLU A 63 16.10 -10.30 2.45
CA GLU A 63 17.42 -9.87 2.00
C GLU A 63 17.85 -10.62 0.73
N PRO A 64 18.83 -10.11 -0.04
CA PRO A 64 19.34 -10.79 -1.24
C PRO A 64 19.91 -12.18 -0.97
N SER A 65 20.32 -12.45 0.25
CA SER A 65 20.78 -13.78 0.70
C SER A 65 19.67 -14.80 0.88
N GLY A 66 18.39 -14.37 0.89
CA GLY A 66 17.24 -15.19 1.26
C GLY A 66 16.93 -15.21 2.77
N GLU A 67 17.71 -14.48 3.56
CA GLU A 67 17.43 -14.33 5.00
C GLU A 67 16.24 -13.38 5.23
N LEU A 68 15.44 -13.70 6.26
CA LEU A 68 14.33 -12.87 6.69
C LEU A 68 14.73 -12.09 7.94
N ARG A 69 14.59 -10.77 7.89
CA ARG A 69 14.74 -9.87 9.04
C ARG A 69 13.39 -9.27 9.39
N THR A 70 13.12 -9.12 10.67
CA THR A 70 11.86 -8.59 11.18
C THR A 70 12.05 -7.32 11.99
N GLU A 71 11.12 -6.38 11.85
CA GLU A 71 11.02 -5.17 12.68
C GLU A 71 9.60 -5.11 13.23
N VAL A 72 9.47 -4.96 14.55
CA VAL A 72 8.15 -4.88 15.20
C VAL A 72 8.09 -3.63 16.08
N VAL A 73 7.03 -2.85 15.91
CA VAL A 73 6.74 -1.69 16.75
C VAL A 73 5.25 -1.63 17.06
N THR A 74 4.89 -1.09 18.21
CA THR A 74 3.47 -0.86 18.56
C THR A 74 2.78 -0.02 17.52
N LEU A 75 1.61 -0.46 17.05
CA LEU A 75 0.84 0.24 16.05
C LEU A 75 0.11 1.45 16.67
N GLN A 76 0.45 2.64 16.21
CA GLN A 76 -0.24 3.85 16.61
C GLN A 76 -1.54 4.01 15.81
N LYS A 77 -2.61 4.39 16.49
CA LYS A 77 -3.90 4.67 15.85
C LYS A 77 -3.78 5.89 14.94
N THR A 78 -4.25 5.75 13.72
CA THR A 78 -4.33 6.84 12.73
C THR A 78 -5.79 7.16 12.47
N THR A 79 -6.22 8.39 12.74
CA THR A 79 -7.61 8.81 12.58
C THR A 79 -7.87 9.50 11.24
N THR A 80 -6.93 10.29 10.76
CA THR A 80 -6.98 10.99 9.47
C THR A 80 -5.57 11.35 9.04
N MET A 81 -5.37 11.58 7.75
CA MET A 81 -4.10 12.08 7.20
C MET A 81 -4.36 13.16 6.16
N THR A 82 -3.33 13.96 5.88
CA THR A 82 -3.36 14.96 4.82
C THR A 82 -2.54 14.49 3.62
N ALA A 83 -3.00 14.83 2.41
CA ALA A 83 -2.30 14.55 1.17
C ALA A 83 -2.34 15.74 0.22
N GLN A 84 -1.42 15.78 -0.73
CA GLN A 84 -1.49 16.65 -1.90
C GLN A 84 -1.11 15.84 -3.16
N PHE A 85 -1.58 16.28 -4.32
CA PHE A 85 -1.21 15.66 -5.58
C PHE A 85 0.28 15.87 -5.89
N ALA A 86 0.90 14.82 -6.41
CA ALA A 86 2.27 14.83 -6.92
C ALA A 86 2.33 14.03 -8.24
N PRO A 87 3.01 14.54 -9.28
CA PRO A 87 3.23 13.75 -10.48
C PRO A 87 4.15 12.56 -10.16
N MET A 88 3.83 11.40 -10.72
CA MET A 88 4.72 10.25 -10.70
C MET A 88 5.85 10.49 -11.71
N LYS A 89 7.08 10.20 -11.33
CA LYS A 89 8.22 10.28 -12.24
C LYS A 89 8.02 9.30 -13.42
N SER A 90 8.21 9.76 -14.63
CA SER A 90 7.97 8.98 -15.86
C SER A 90 9.07 7.95 -16.17
N ASP A 91 10.28 8.18 -15.71
CA ASP A 91 11.49 7.40 -16.00
C ASP A 91 11.74 6.24 -15.04
N ILE A 92 10.73 5.89 -14.21
CA ILE A 92 10.83 4.80 -13.24
C ILE A 92 10.58 3.44 -13.91
N PRO A 93 11.48 2.47 -13.76
CA PRO A 93 11.26 1.12 -14.24
C PRO A 93 9.99 0.51 -13.65
N GLU A 94 9.25 -0.26 -14.48
CA GLU A 94 7.99 -0.89 -14.07
C GLU A 94 8.14 -1.70 -12.77
N TRP A 95 9.21 -2.49 -12.64
CA TRP A 95 9.44 -3.32 -11.45
C TRP A 95 9.52 -2.52 -10.14
N GLN A 96 10.01 -1.27 -10.15
CA GLN A 96 10.01 -0.42 -8.97
C GLN A 96 8.61 0.04 -8.57
N ARG A 97 7.71 0.19 -9.54
CA ARG A 97 6.32 0.58 -9.28
C ARG A 97 5.49 -0.58 -8.77
N ILE A 98 5.66 -1.78 -9.35
CA ILE A 98 4.79 -2.93 -9.08
C ILE A 98 5.26 -3.84 -7.95
N TYR A 99 6.57 -3.83 -7.61
CA TYR A 99 7.11 -4.63 -6.50
C TYR A 99 7.45 -3.78 -5.28
N LYS A 100 7.29 -4.39 -4.10
CA LYS A 100 7.55 -3.71 -2.82
C LYS A 100 9.00 -3.87 -2.40
N THR A 101 9.88 -3.09 -3.05
CA THR A 101 11.34 -3.13 -2.85
C THR A 101 11.81 -2.04 -1.90
N SER A 102 13.07 -2.11 -1.46
CA SER A 102 13.73 -1.02 -0.71
C SER A 102 14.06 0.20 -1.59
N GLU A 103 14.04 0.06 -2.91
CA GLU A 103 14.31 1.13 -3.88
C GLU A 103 13.00 1.85 -4.24
N ARG A 104 12.61 2.81 -3.39
CA ARG A 104 11.32 3.52 -3.47
C ARG A 104 11.47 5.05 -3.55
N GLU A 105 12.55 5.52 -4.12
CA GLU A 105 12.83 6.95 -4.29
C GLU A 105 11.77 7.65 -5.16
N HIS A 106 11.09 6.90 -6.04
CA HIS A 106 10.02 7.40 -6.90
C HIS A 106 8.78 7.85 -6.13
N VAL A 107 8.53 7.30 -4.95
CA VAL A 107 7.42 7.69 -4.06
C VAL A 107 7.88 8.55 -2.88
N ALA A 108 9.16 8.92 -2.83
CA ALA A 108 9.65 9.85 -1.83
C ALA A 108 9.22 11.29 -2.17
N HIS A 109 8.80 12.04 -1.16
CA HIS A 109 8.37 13.42 -1.32
C HIS A 109 8.82 14.28 -0.14
N SER A 110 8.95 15.60 -0.37
CA SER A 110 9.29 16.62 0.62
C SER A 110 8.11 17.56 0.93
N HIS A 111 6.87 17.11 0.67
CA HIS A 111 5.68 17.90 0.91
C HIS A 111 5.43 18.13 2.40
N THR A 112 4.72 19.20 2.72
CA THR A 112 4.26 19.50 4.09
C THR A 112 3.09 18.60 4.51
N THR A 113 2.42 17.93 3.55
CA THR A 113 1.41 16.92 3.82
C THR A 113 2.05 15.59 4.24
N GLN A 114 1.31 14.78 5.01
CA GLN A 114 1.78 13.48 5.47
C GLN A 114 1.93 12.47 4.34
N LEU A 115 1.16 12.61 3.26
CA LEU A 115 1.14 11.74 2.09
C LEU A 115 1.27 12.55 0.80
N ALA A 116 1.80 11.91 -0.24
CA ALA A 116 1.64 12.29 -1.63
C ALA A 116 0.60 11.39 -2.30
N LEU A 117 -0.31 11.98 -3.08
CA LEU A 117 -1.22 11.26 -3.97
C LEU A 117 -0.66 11.36 -5.39
N PHE A 118 -0.08 10.27 -5.86
CA PHE A 118 0.57 10.23 -7.16
C PHE A 118 -0.43 10.08 -8.30
N TYR A 119 -0.14 10.76 -9.40
CA TYR A 119 -0.88 10.66 -10.65
C TYR A 119 0.09 10.68 -11.85
N ASP A 120 -0.34 10.10 -12.95
CA ASP A 120 0.36 10.17 -14.23
C ASP A 120 0.10 11.52 -14.88
N GLU A 121 1.15 12.29 -15.13
CA GLU A 121 1.06 13.67 -15.63
C GLU A 121 0.58 13.75 -17.08
N THR A 122 0.78 12.67 -17.88
CA THR A 122 0.37 12.62 -19.28
C THR A 122 -1.12 12.31 -19.44
N THR A 123 -1.62 11.39 -18.60
CA THR A 123 -3.00 10.87 -18.71
C THR A 123 -3.94 11.43 -17.64
N ASP A 124 -3.43 12.19 -16.68
CA ASP A 124 -4.12 12.65 -15.46
C ASP A 124 -4.66 11.52 -14.57
N LYS A 125 -4.26 10.27 -14.82
CA LYS A 125 -4.70 9.10 -14.07
C LYS A 125 -4.16 9.13 -12.64
N VAL A 126 -5.03 9.02 -11.64
CA VAL A 126 -4.65 8.83 -10.24
C VAL A 126 -4.13 7.41 -10.06
N LEU A 127 -3.03 7.24 -9.33
CA LEU A 127 -2.31 5.99 -9.16
C LEU A 127 -2.42 5.47 -7.72
N GLU A 128 -1.56 5.94 -6.83
CA GLU A 128 -1.48 5.49 -5.44
C GLU A 128 -0.99 6.60 -4.50
N PHE A 129 -1.10 6.37 -3.20
CA PHE A 129 -0.33 7.12 -2.19
C PHE A 129 1.06 6.47 -2.00
N ASP A 130 2.01 7.23 -1.48
CA ASP A 130 3.35 6.74 -1.14
C ASP A 130 3.36 5.49 -0.25
N ILE A 131 2.33 5.27 0.58
CA ILE A 131 2.24 4.14 1.50
C ILE A 131 0.95 3.30 1.37
N GLY A 132 0.11 3.56 0.36
CA GLY A 132 -1.17 2.84 0.22
C GLY A 132 -1.89 3.12 -1.08
N ASN A 133 -2.97 2.38 -1.30
CA ASN A 133 -3.81 2.58 -2.48
C ASN A 133 -4.95 3.58 -2.21
N VAL A 134 -5.54 4.06 -3.28
CA VAL A 134 -6.60 5.06 -3.28
C VAL A 134 -7.97 4.42 -3.28
N VAL A 135 -8.88 4.95 -2.49
CA VAL A 135 -10.32 4.74 -2.67
C VAL A 135 -11.02 6.10 -2.67
N LEU A 136 -11.88 6.31 -3.65
CA LEU A 136 -12.78 7.45 -3.74
C LEU A 136 -14.21 6.95 -3.56
N THR A 137 -14.91 7.48 -2.55
CA THR A 137 -16.33 7.19 -2.32
C THR A 137 -17.18 8.28 -2.95
N VAL A 138 -18.10 7.89 -3.81
CA VAL A 138 -19.09 8.77 -4.44
C VAL A 138 -20.45 8.09 -4.34
N ASP A 139 -21.45 8.76 -3.80
CA ASP A 139 -22.82 8.25 -3.64
C ASP A 139 -22.87 6.84 -3.02
N GLY A 140 -22.07 6.63 -1.98
CA GLY A 140 -21.98 5.35 -1.26
C GLY A 140 -21.22 4.24 -1.99
N THR A 141 -20.76 4.45 -3.21
CA THR A 141 -19.95 3.49 -3.96
C THR A 141 -18.46 3.81 -3.82
N HIS A 142 -17.65 2.77 -3.57
CA HIS A 142 -16.20 2.88 -3.39
C HIS A 142 -15.47 2.51 -4.68
N TYR A 143 -14.69 3.45 -5.22
CA TYR A 143 -13.91 3.27 -6.43
C TYR A 143 -12.41 3.32 -6.14
N THR A 144 -11.63 2.48 -6.82
CA THR A 144 -10.17 2.48 -6.80
C THR A 144 -9.64 2.59 -8.23
N PRO A 145 -8.46 3.20 -8.47
CA PRO A 145 -7.90 3.28 -9.81
C PRO A 145 -7.76 1.92 -10.48
N ILE A 146 -8.05 1.83 -11.78
CA ILE A 146 -7.77 0.65 -12.60
C ILE A 146 -6.26 0.40 -12.58
N TYR A 147 -5.86 -0.85 -12.35
CA TYR A 147 -4.46 -1.26 -12.36
C TYR A 147 -3.98 -1.61 -13.77
N ASP A 148 -2.84 -1.05 -14.16
CA ASP A 148 -2.19 -1.31 -15.44
C ASP A 148 -0.66 -1.36 -15.28
N ASN A 149 -0.15 -2.15 -14.35
CA ASN A 149 1.27 -2.25 -13.98
C ASN A 149 1.93 -0.89 -13.67
N ASP A 150 1.17 0.04 -13.19
CA ASP A 150 1.56 1.44 -13.00
C ASP A 150 1.66 1.89 -11.53
N PHE A 151 1.27 1.03 -10.60
CA PHE A 151 1.44 1.24 -9.15
C PHE A 151 1.48 -0.09 -8.37
N LEU A 152 1.77 -0.04 -7.07
CA LEU A 152 1.82 -1.24 -6.24
C LEU A 152 0.42 -1.76 -5.89
N GLN A 153 0.10 -3.01 -6.27
CA GLN A 153 -1.12 -3.67 -5.83
C GLN A 153 -1.06 -4.02 -4.34
N GLY A 154 -1.73 -3.22 -3.50
CA GLY A 154 -1.82 -3.46 -2.06
C GLY A 154 -2.64 -4.71 -1.73
N CYS A 155 -2.21 -5.46 -0.69
CA CYS A 155 -2.94 -6.66 -0.25
C CYS A 155 -4.37 -6.34 0.20
N MET A 156 -4.59 -5.21 0.87
CA MET A 156 -5.93 -4.78 1.23
C MET A 156 -6.78 -4.42 0.00
N ARG A 157 -6.21 -3.74 -1.01
CA ARG A 157 -6.92 -3.45 -2.25
C ARG A 157 -7.37 -4.74 -2.93
N ARG A 158 -6.50 -5.75 -3.02
CA ARG A 158 -6.82 -7.07 -3.62
C ARG A 158 -7.96 -7.76 -2.86
N ASP A 159 -7.91 -7.78 -1.54
CA ASP A 159 -8.95 -8.35 -0.67
C ASP A 159 -10.30 -7.66 -0.86
N LEU A 160 -10.32 -6.33 -0.89
CA LEU A 160 -11.54 -5.53 -1.09
C LEU A 160 -12.15 -5.70 -2.49
N LEU A 161 -11.32 -5.87 -3.52
CA LEU A 161 -11.79 -6.19 -4.88
C LEU A 161 -12.38 -7.60 -4.94
N ALA A 162 -11.68 -8.60 -4.38
CA ALA A 162 -12.15 -9.98 -4.35
C ALA A 162 -13.48 -10.15 -3.61
N SER A 163 -13.70 -9.34 -2.56
CA SER A 163 -14.97 -9.29 -1.80
C SER A 163 -16.01 -8.31 -2.38
N ALA A 164 -15.78 -7.74 -3.56
CA ALA A 164 -16.64 -6.77 -4.24
C ALA A 164 -16.99 -5.51 -3.38
N ARG A 165 -16.18 -5.19 -2.39
CA ARG A 165 -16.36 -4.00 -1.53
C ARG A 165 -15.90 -2.70 -2.17
N ILE A 166 -15.00 -2.79 -3.16
CA ILE A 166 -14.58 -1.67 -4.01
C ILE A 166 -14.65 -2.09 -5.47
N LYS A 167 -14.73 -1.10 -6.38
CA LYS A 167 -14.78 -1.30 -7.83
C LYS A 167 -13.66 -0.54 -8.51
N GLU A 168 -13.08 -1.12 -9.54
CA GLU A 168 -12.11 -0.39 -10.36
C GLU A 168 -12.79 0.65 -11.24
N LYS A 169 -12.16 1.82 -11.35
CA LYS A 169 -12.60 2.91 -12.22
C LYS A 169 -11.38 3.72 -12.68
N TYR A 170 -11.40 4.20 -13.90
CA TYR A 170 -10.42 5.20 -14.34
C TYR A 170 -10.68 6.50 -13.58
N LEU A 171 -9.80 6.85 -12.66
CA LEU A 171 -9.92 8.05 -11.82
C LEU A 171 -8.89 9.08 -12.27
N THR A 172 -9.32 10.33 -12.43
CA THR A 172 -8.44 11.47 -12.72
C THR A 172 -8.35 12.42 -11.54
N THR A 173 -7.33 13.30 -11.53
CA THR A 173 -7.21 14.31 -10.48
C THR A 173 -8.41 15.27 -10.48
N VAL A 174 -8.95 15.55 -11.66
CA VAL A 174 -10.17 16.39 -11.82
C VAL A 174 -11.37 15.70 -11.16
N MET A 175 -11.62 14.42 -11.48
CA MET A 175 -12.72 13.64 -10.88
C MET A 175 -12.63 13.57 -9.37
N VAL A 176 -11.43 13.38 -8.81
CA VAL A 176 -11.23 13.37 -7.36
C VAL A 176 -11.60 14.72 -6.75
N LYS A 177 -11.13 15.83 -7.33
CA LYS A 177 -11.44 17.19 -6.83
C LYS A 177 -12.94 17.49 -6.88
N GLU A 178 -13.58 17.19 -8.01
CA GLU A 178 -15.03 17.37 -8.19
C GLU A 178 -15.85 16.54 -7.19
N ALA A 179 -15.50 15.26 -7.03
CA ALA A 179 -16.19 14.40 -6.07
C ALA A 179 -16.10 14.95 -4.64
N LEU A 180 -14.92 15.42 -4.22
CA LEU A 180 -14.72 16.01 -2.89
C LEU A 180 -15.52 17.31 -2.69
N GLN A 181 -15.70 18.12 -3.74
CA GLN A 181 -16.54 19.33 -3.69
C GLN A 181 -18.03 19.00 -3.53
N HIS A 182 -18.46 17.81 -3.99
CA HIS A 182 -19.86 17.35 -3.93
C HIS A 182 -20.13 16.33 -2.82
N GLY A 183 -19.30 16.32 -1.77
CA GLY A 183 -19.50 15.47 -0.59
C GLY A 183 -18.93 14.05 -0.69
N GLY A 184 -18.17 13.74 -1.74
CA GLY A 184 -17.41 12.51 -1.84
C GLY A 184 -16.31 12.44 -0.78
N GLN A 185 -15.76 11.24 -0.56
CA GLN A 185 -14.72 10.99 0.44
C GLN A 185 -13.51 10.31 -0.17
N LEU A 186 -12.32 10.77 0.19
CA LEU A 186 -11.05 10.18 -0.24
C LEU A 186 -10.45 9.38 0.91
N TRP A 187 -9.97 8.17 0.59
CA TRP A 187 -9.36 7.25 1.55
C TRP A 187 -8.02 6.76 1.04
N MET A 188 -7.07 6.66 1.94
CA MET A 188 -5.91 5.80 1.76
C MET A 188 -6.20 4.45 2.42
N ILE A 189 -5.95 3.36 1.69
CA ILE A 189 -6.11 2.00 2.19
C ILE A 189 -4.78 1.24 2.14
N ASN A 190 -4.46 0.52 3.21
CA ASN A 190 -3.35 -0.43 3.26
C ASN A 190 -3.60 -1.49 4.35
N SER A 191 -2.83 -2.60 4.32
CA SER A 191 -2.99 -3.69 5.29
C SER A 191 -2.60 -3.34 6.73
N LEU A 192 -1.91 -2.22 6.94
CA LEU A 192 -1.47 -1.78 8.26
C LEU A 192 -2.53 -0.94 8.98
N ARG A 193 -3.03 0.11 8.31
CA ARG A 193 -3.94 1.10 8.90
C ARG A 193 -5.39 0.92 8.48
N GLU A 194 -5.60 0.04 7.50
CA GLU A 194 -6.89 -0.21 6.85
C GLU A 194 -7.43 1.04 6.16
N TRP A 195 -8.60 1.54 6.52
CA TRP A 195 -9.19 2.73 5.92
C TRP A 195 -8.79 3.98 6.68
N VAL A 196 -8.10 4.90 6.03
CA VAL A 196 -7.72 6.20 6.61
C VAL A 196 -8.35 7.32 5.77
N PRO A 197 -9.24 8.14 6.36
CA PRO A 197 -9.81 9.29 5.65
C PRO A 197 -8.72 10.33 5.36
N ILE A 198 -8.76 10.89 4.14
CA ILE A 198 -7.75 11.82 3.64
C ILE A 198 -8.35 13.20 3.45
N THR A 199 -7.69 14.21 4.00
CA THR A 199 -7.92 15.60 3.64
C THR A 199 -6.94 16.03 2.55
N LEU A 200 -7.45 16.25 1.34
CA LEU A 200 -6.64 16.70 0.22
C LEU A 200 -6.36 18.20 0.38
N LYS A 201 -5.09 18.59 0.29
CA LYS A 201 -4.63 19.99 0.36
C LYS A 201 -4.30 20.49 -1.03
N SER A 202 -4.64 21.75 -1.30
CA SER A 202 -4.20 22.44 -2.51
C SER A 202 -2.68 22.66 -2.46
N LYS A 203 -2.02 22.60 -3.60
CA LYS A 203 -0.63 23.08 -3.74
C LYS A 203 -0.63 24.56 -3.41
N LYS A 204 0.13 24.97 -2.38
CA LYS A 204 0.38 26.41 -2.15
C LYS A 204 1.30 26.95 -3.20
#